data_8034f46d487656a444cfc9f814baad5a
#
_entry.id   8034f46d487656a444cfc9f814baad5a
#
_cell.length_a   1.000
_cell.length_b   1.000
_cell.length_c   1.000
_cell.angle_alpha   90.00
_cell.angle_beta   90.00
_cell.angle_gamma   90.00
#
_symmetry.space_group_name_H-M   'P 1'
#
loop_
_entity.id
_entity.type
_entity.pdbx_description
1 polymer ?
#
loop_
_entity_poly.entity_id
_entity_poly.type
_entity_poly.pdbx_seq_one_letter_code
_entity_poly.pdbx_strand_id
1 'polypeptide(L)'
;MPRQLWTIVTTCAVLLAALLLTASCTRADEPLRESREALGTVVAIAAYGPDETAMRVPVDAAYAAMEAVEAELDAHDPDSAIGHINATAEPALEALPPRAEAVLDAICILEVREWFSPQLWAATAAWGFEEGGSVPTPAGLNSALADGRWDFGGAAKGLALDEAGAALGDSGTIGAALISSGSTTLAFGEKPDGEPWRIGIEDPRDTSAVIATVEATGDITVSTSGDYQRYFEHDRIRYHHVLDPVSGLPARGLRSLTVVGDISGLDSDILSTALFVAGPDAAIAYAGEHELGLVLVDDEGRTRIVPGPQGASWSIVIEGAD
;
A
#
# COMPACT_ATOMS: atom_id res chain seq x y z
N MET A 1 -72.59 -3.72 -16.87
CA MET A 1 -71.26 -3.58 -17.39
C MET A 1 -70.33 -2.67 -16.55
N PRO A 2 -70.28 -2.72 -15.21
CA PRO A 2 -69.21 -1.97 -14.48
C PRO A 2 -68.27 -2.84 -13.69
N ARG A 3 -68.37 -4.18 -13.69
CA ARG A 3 -67.49 -5.06 -12.89
C ARG A 3 -66.15 -5.43 -13.57
N GLN A 4 -66.05 -5.34 -14.89
CA GLN A 4 -64.83 -5.71 -15.60
C GLN A 4 -63.76 -4.59 -15.65
N LEU A 5 -64.15 -3.32 -15.53
CA LEU A 5 -63.22 -2.20 -15.50
C LEU A 5 -62.44 -2.12 -14.17
N TRP A 6 -63.03 -2.51 -13.04
CA TRP A 6 -62.37 -2.50 -11.74
C TRP A 6 -61.28 -3.59 -11.60
N THR A 7 -61.47 -4.75 -12.25
CA THR A 7 -60.52 -5.85 -12.22
C THR A 7 -59.27 -5.52 -13.04
N ILE A 8 -59.40 -4.79 -14.15
CA ILE A 8 -58.28 -4.41 -15.00
C ILE A 8 -57.44 -3.32 -14.34
N VAL A 9 -58.04 -2.34 -13.66
CA VAL A 9 -57.33 -1.26 -12.97
C VAL A 9 -56.55 -1.78 -11.74
N THR A 10 -57.14 -2.73 -10.98
CA THR A 10 -56.42 -3.33 -9.83
C THR A 10 -55.31 -4.25 -10.28
N THR A 11 -55.45 -4.99 -11.39
CA THR A 11 -54.38 -5.87 -11.90
C THR A 11 -53.21 -5.06 -12.48
N CYS A 12 -53.48 -3.95 -13.18
CA CYS A 12 -52.43 -3.04 -13.66
C CYS A 12 -51.74 -2.30 -12.51
N ALA A 13 -52.43 -1.90 -11.46
CA ALA A 13 -51.82 -1.25 -10.30
C ALA A 13 -50.91 -2.20 -9.49
N VAL A 14 -51.30 -3.47 -9.35
CA VAL A 14 -50.47 -4.49 -8.68
C VAL A 14 -49.27 -4.89 -9.52
N LEU A 15 -49.41 -4.97 -10.85
CA LEU A 15 -48.29 -5.22 -11.77
C LEU A 15 -47.33 -4.02 -11.83
N LEU A 16 -47.82 -2.77 -11.78
CA LEU A 16 -46.96 -1.58 -11.73
C LEU A 16 -46.26 -1.46 -10.39
N ALA A 17 -46.90 -1.79 -9.27
CA ALA A 17 -46.27 -1.85 -7.95
C ALA A 17 -45.27 -3.00 -7.84
N ALA A 18 -45.51 -4.16 -8.45
CA ALA A 18 -44.53 -5.25 -8.53
C ALA A 18 -43.33 -4.90 -9.44
N LEU A 19 -43.55 -4.17 -10.54
CA LEU A 19 -42.43 -3.67 -11.38
C LEU A 19 -41.62 -2.58 -10.69
N LEU A 20 -42.24 -1.76 -9.84
CA LEU A 20 -41.51 -0.74 -9.05
C LEU A 20 -40.72 -1.36 -7.87
N LEU A 21 -41.14 -2.50 -7.36
CA LEU A 21 -40.44 -3.24 -6.31
C LEU A 21 -39.27 -4.09 -6.86
N THR A 22 -39.26 -4.43 -8.13
CA THR A 22 -38.13 -5.14 -8.77
C THR A 22 -37.06 -4.21 -9.34
N ALA A 23 -37.30 -2.90 -9.41
CA ALA A 23 -36.32 -1.91 -9.86
C ALA A 23 -35.44 -1.36 -8.73
N SER A 24 -35.59 -1.87 -7.49
CA SER A 24 -34.81 -1.39 -6.32
C SER A 24 -33.77 -2.39 -5.79
N CYS A 25 -33.51 -3.43 -6.53
CA CYS A 25 -32.43 -4.38 -6.18
C CYS A 25 -31.48 -4.50 -7.35
N THR A 26 -30.39 -3.72 -7.41
CA THR A 26 -29.14 -4.09 -8.11
C THR A 26 -28.18 -2.89 -8.28
N ARG A 27 -27.87 -2.15 -7.22
CA ARG A 27 -26.75 -1.19 -7.27
C ARG A 27 -25.78 -1.29 -6.09
N ALA A 28 -26.10 -2.12 -5.09
CA ALA A 28 -25.24 -2.31 -3.94
C ALA A 28 -24.01 -3.20 -4.25
N ASP A 29 -24.05 -3.97 -5.35
CA ASP A 29 -23.03 -4.95 -5.69
C ASP A 29 -21.91 -4.38 -6.58
N GLU A 30 -22.09 -3.17 -7.14
CA GLU A 30 -21.05 -2.51 -7.94
C GLU A 30 -20.32 -1.44 -7.09
N PRO A 31 -18.99 -1.49 -6.98
CA PRO A 31 -18.24 -0.46 -6.25
C PRO A 31 -18.20 0.86 -7.00
N LEU A 32 -18.22 1.97 -6.26
CA LEU A 32 -17.71 3.23 -6.77
C LEU A 32 -16.19 3.08 -6.97
N ARG A 33 -15.73 3.31 -8.20
CA ARG A 33 -14.30 3.25 -8.54
C ARG A 33 -13.81 4.64 -8.89
N GLU A 34 -12.75 5.05 -8.22
CA GLU A 34 -12.11 6.34 -8.48
C GLU A 34 -10.59 6.20 -8.42
N SER A 35 -9.89 6.97 -9.23
CA SER A 35 -8.43 7.02 -9.23
C SER A 35 -7.97 8.46 -9.33
N ARG A 36 -7.03 8.86 -8.46
CA ARG A 36 -6.42 10.20 -8.44
C ARG A 36 -4.90 10.08 -8.32
N GLU A 37 -4.19 11.12 -8.75
CA GLU A 37 -2.79 11.29 -8.42
C GLU A 37 -2.69 11.69 -6.94
N ALA A 38 -1.92 10.94 -6.15
CA ALA A 38 -1.59 11.18 -4.75
C ALA A 38 -0.35 10.36 -4.38
N LEU A 39 0.41 10.78 -3.39
CA LEU A 39 1.59 10.06 -2.88
C LEU A 39 2.64 9.78 -3.97
N GLY A 40 2.78 10.70 -4.93
CA GLY A 40 3.68 10.57 -6.07
C GLY A 40 3.33 9.42 -7.04
N THR A 41 2.09 8.89 -6.98
CA THR A 41 1.62 7.79 -7.83
C THR A 41 0.13 7.95 -8.15
N VAL A 42 -0.47 6.94 -8.81
CA VAL A 42 -1.92 6.85 -8.98
C VAL A 42 -2.49 5.98 -7.86
N VAL A 43 -3.37 6.55 -7.03
CA VAL A 43 -4.10 5.82 -6.02
C VAL A 43 -5.52 5.53 -6.51
N ALA A 44 -5.91 4.26 -6.40
CA ALA A 44 -7.24 3.79 -6.77
C ALA A 44 -8.04 3.38 -5.54
N ILE A 45 -9.31 3.79 -5.49
CA ILE A 45 -10.29 3.38 -4.48
C ILE A 45 -11.44 2.65 -5.17
N ALA A 46 -11.79 1.47 -4.65
CA ALA A 46 -13.02 0.76 -4.97
C ALA A 46 -13.83 0.60 -3.69
N ALA A 47 -14.95 1.34 -3.55
CA ALA A 47 -15.74 1.42 -2.34
C ALA A 47 -17.15 0.88 -2.56
N TYR A 48 -17.67 0.10 -1.61
CA TYR A 48 -19.02 -0.45 -1.61
C TYR A 48 -19.88 0.24 -0.55
N GLY A 49 -21.06 0.68 -0.96
CA GLY A 49 -22.00 1.38 -0.11
C GLY A 49 -23.39 1.50 -0.75
N PRO A 50 -24.34 2.26 -0.14
CA PRO A 50 -25.75 2.23 -0.53
C PRO A 50 -26.02 2.86 -1.91
N ASP A 51 -25.31 3.94 -2.24
CA ASP A 51 -25.41 4.60 -3.55
C ASP A 51 -24.18 5.49 -3.82
N GLU A 52 -23.91 5.75 -5.09
CA GLU A 52 -22.75 6.51 -5.55
C GLU A 52 -22.68 7.93 -4.94
N THR A 53 -23.83 8.60 -4.80
CA THR A 53 -23.87 9.99 -4.27
C THR A 53 -23.44 10.03 -2.81
N ALA A 54 -23.91 9.07 -2.00
CA ALA A 54 -23.55 8.97 -0.59
C ALA A 54 -22.07 8.59 -0.39
N MET A 55 -21.49 7.81 -1.32
CA MET A 55 -20.10 7.38 -1.24
C MET A 55 -19.06 8.45 -1.63
N ARG A 56 -19.45 9.48 -2.41
CA ARG A 56 -18.51 10.51 -2.89
C ARG A 56 -17.85 11.30 -1.77
N VAL A 57 -18.62 11.71 -0.76
CA VAL A 57 -18.08 12.50 0.36
C VAL A 57 -17.03 11.73 1.15
N PRO A 58 -17.26 10.46 1.57
CA PRO A 58 -16.19 9.66 2.19
C PRO A 58 -14.97 9.42 1.29
N VAL A 59 -15.18 9.20 -0.01
CA VAL A 59 -14.07 9.02 -0.96
C VAL A 59 -13.24 10.30 -1.10
N ASP A 60 -13.89 11.47 -1.19
CA ASP A 60 -13.18 12.76 -1.18
C ASP A 60 -12.40 12.96 0.14
N ALA A 61 -12.99 12.59 1.28
CA ALA A 61 -12.32 12.66 2.58
C ALA A 61 -11.09 11.72 2.66
N ALA A 62 -11.17 10.53 2.06
CA ALA A 62 -10.06 9.60 1.99
C ALA A 62 -8.87 10.17 1.19
N TYR A 63 -9.13 10.80 0.04
CA TYR A 63 -8.07 11.48 -0.72
C TYR A 63 -7.51 12.68 0.03
N ALA A 64 -8.35 13.48 0.70
CA ALA A 64 -7.88 14.59 1.51
C ALA A 64 -7.00 14.13 2.70
N ALA A 65 -7.26 12.96 3.29
CA ALA A 65 -6.40 12.37 4.30
C ALA A 65 -5.02 11.99 3.74
N MET A 66 -4.95 11.40 2.53
CA MET A 66 -3.69 11.11 1.86
C MET A 66 -2.89 12.39 1.55
N GLU A 67 -3.54 13.43 1.03
CA GLU A 67 -2.92 14.74 0.78
C GLU A 67 -2.35 15.37 2.08
N ALA A 68 -3.03 15.16 3.23
CA ALA A 68 -2.54 15.64 4.51
C ALA A 68 -1.28 14.88 4.99
N VAL A 69 -1.16 13.58 4.71
CA VAL A 69 0.07 12.80 4.95
C VAL A 69 1.20 13.29 4.05
N GLU A 70 0.93 13.51 2.78
CA GLU A 70 1.90 14.02 1.79
C GLU A 70 2.42 15.41 2.19
N ALA A 71 1.54 16.35 2.54
CA ALA A 71 1.89 17.68 3.00
C ALA A 71 2.75 17.69 4.28
N GLU A 72 2.73 16.63 5.06
CA GLU A 72 3.56 16.50 6.26
C GLU A 72 4.87 15.76 5.98
N LEU A 73 4.84 14.63 5.26
CA LEU A 73 5.94 13.67 5.18
C LEU A 73 6.74 13.67 3.88
N ASP A 74 6.33 14.39 2.83
CA ASP A 74 7.08 14.43 1.55
C ASP A 74 8.39 15.18 1.72
N ALA A 75 9.51 14.45 1.75
CA ALA A 75 10.85 15.02 1.86
C ALA A 75 11.30 15.79 0.60
N HIS A 76 10.64 15.59 -0.55
CA HIS A 76 10.96 16.23 -1.82
C HIS A 76 10.19 17.55 -2.02
N ASP A 77 9.08 17.75 -1.30
CA ASP A 77 8.34 19.01 -1.30
C ASP A 77 8.94 20.00 -0.29
N PRO A 78 9.54 21.12 -0.74
CA PRO A 78 10.09 22.12 0.17
C PRO A 78 9.03 22.80 1.05
N ASP A 79 7.75 22.72 0.70
CA ASP A 79 6.65 23.31 1.45
C ASP A 79 6.05 22.32 2.47
N SER A 80 6.45 21.05 2.44
CA SER A 80 6.04 20.05 3.45
C SER A 80 6.72 20.29 4.80
N ALA A 81 6.17 19.69 5.87
CA ALA A 81 6.78 19.80 7.20
C ALA A 81 8.19 19.18 7.23
N ILE A 82 8.38 18.00 6.62
CA ILE A 82 9.70 17.33 6.55
C ILE A 82 10.64 18.09 5.62
N GLY A 83 10.17 18.64 4.49
CA GLY A 83 10.98 19.49 3.61
C GLY A 83 11.55 20.72 4.34
N HIS A 84 10.73 21.39 5.15
CA HIS A 84 11.18 22.50 6.01
C HIS A 84 12.23 22.06 7.03
N ILE A 85 12.03 20.91 7.71
CA ILE A 85 12.99 20.37 8.67
C ILE A 85 14.31 20.04 7.96
N ASN A 86 14.26 19.38 6.80
CA ASN A 86 15.43 19.03 6.01
C ASN A 86 16.23 20.24 5.49
N ALA A 87 15.61 21.42 5.40
CA ALA A 87 16.28 22.65 5.04
C ALA A 87 17.07 23.29 6.19
N THR A 88 16.94 22.82 7.43
CA THR A 88 17.68 23.33 8.59
C THR A 88 19.13 22.84 8.61
N ALA A 89 19.98 23.47 9.43
CA ALA A 89 21.37 23.08 9.55
C ALA A 89 21.58 21.74 10.28
N GLU A 90 20.66 21.42 11.20
CA GLU A 90 20.72 20.21 12.04
C GLU A 90 19.34 19.52 12.09
N PRO A 91 18.85 18.98 10.97
CA PRO A 91 17.49 18.49 10.82
C PRO A 91 17.14 17.34 11.79
N ALA A 92 18.11 16.54 12.20
CA ALA A 92 17.90 15.45 13.14
C ALA A 92 17.57 15.90 14.59
N LEU A 93 17.78 17.18 14.90
CA LEU A 93 17.48 17.77 16.23
C LEU A 93 16.16 18.55 16.27
N GLU A 94 15.54 18.77 15.12
CA GLU A 94 14.24 19.44 15.05
C GLU A 94 13.11 18.52 15.56
N ALA A 95 12.08 19.12 16.13
CA ALA A 95 10.88 18.40 16.53
C ALA A 95 10.13 17.87 15.30
N LEU A 96 9.88 16.57 15.26
CA LEU A 96 9.16 15.93 14.18
C LEU A 96 7.64 16.15 14.32
N PRO A 97 6.93 16.19 13.20
CA PRO A 97 5.47 16.24 13.20
C PRO A 97 4.88 14.89 13.68
N PRO A 98 3.62 14.86 14.16
CA PRO A 98 3.04 13.67 14.79
C PRO A 98 3.04 12.42 13.91
N ARG A 99 2.85 12.56 12.60
CA ARG A 99 2.88 11.40 11.69
C ARG A 99 4.28 10.82 11.54
N ALA A 100 5.30 11.66 11.53
CA ALA A 100 6.68 11.21 11.53
C ALA A 100 7.06 10.50 12.84
N GLU A 101 6.59 11.01 13.99
CA GLU A 101 6.74 10.33 15.28
C GLU A 101 6.06 8.97 15.28
N ALA A 102 4.84 8.85 14.73
CA ALA A 102 4.13 7.58 14.62
C ALA A 102 4.90 6.55 13.77
N VAL A 103 5.55 6.97 12.68
CA VAL A 103 6.43 6.08 11.90
C VAL A 103 7.62 5.59 12.74
N LEU A 104 8.27 6.48 13.52
CA LEU A 104 9.37 6.08 14.40
C LEU A 104 8.94 5.11 15.49
N ASP A 105 7.76 5.30 16.06
CA ASP A 105 7.18 4.40 17.04
C ASP A 105 6.90 3.03 16.44
N ALA A 106 6.34 2.97 15.22
CA ALA A 106 6.11 1.72 14.49
C ALA A 106 7.41 0.95 14.23
N ILE A 107 8.48 1.63 13.75
CA ILE A 107 9.81 1.04 13.56
C ILE A 107 10.35 0.41 14.85
N CYS A 108 10.08 1.04 16.00
CA CYS A 108 10.50 0.54 17.30
C CYS A 108 9.69 -0.68 17.74
N ILE A 109 8.37 -0.65 17.55
CA ILE A 109 7.45 -1.74 17.92
C ILE A 109 7.72 -2.97 17.06
N LEU A 110 7.98 -2.78 15.75
CA LEU A 110 8.32 -3.85 14.81
C LEU A 110 9.75 -4.38 14.97
N GLU A 111 10.60 -3.74 15.78
CA GLU A 111 12.00 -4.13 16.05
C GLU A 111 12.88 -4.20 14.78
N VAL A 112 12.60 -3.38 13.75
CA VAL A 112 13.28 -3.43 12.44
C VAL A 112 14.31 -2.31 12.21
N ARG A 113 14.78 -1.64 13.25
CA ARG A 113 15.73 -0.49 13.17
C ARG A 113 17.06 -0.79 12.47
N GLU A 114 17.51 -2.02 12.46
CA GLU A 114 18.73 -2.42 11.76
C GLU A 114 18.52 -2.55 10.23
N TRP A 115 17.26 -2.68 9.79
CA TRP A 115 16.91 -2.89 8.38
C TRP A 115 16.11 -1.73 7.79
N PHE A 116 15.59 -0.81 8.61
CA PHE A 116 14.81 0.34 8.17
C PHE A 116 15.20 1.61 8.92
N SER A 117 15.50 2.67 8.17
CA SER A 117 15.76 4.00 8.73
C SER A 117 15.15 5.08 7.84
N PRO A 118 14.41 6.02 8.40
CA PRO A 118 13.97 7.20 7.66
C PRO A 118 15.03 8.29 7.53
N GLN A 119 16.27 8.07 8.01
CA GLN A 119 17.37 9.03 7.90
C GLN A 119 18.30 8.71 6.71
N LEU A 120 17.72 8.41 5.54
CA LEU A 120 18.44 8.05 4.33
C LEU A 120 18.30 9.08 3.18
N TRP A 121 17.67 10.24 3.41
CA TRP A 121 17.41 11.21 2.35
C TRP A 121 18.70 11.60 1.59
N ALA A 122 19.76 11.97 2.31
CA ALA A 122 21.02 12.36 1.68
C ALA A 122 21.73 11.20 0.98
N ALA A 123 21.59 9.95 1.51
CA ALA A 123 22.12 8.78 0.84
C ALA A 123 21.36 8.47 -0.44
N THR A 124 20.02 8.54 -0.44
CA THR A 124 19.18 8.39 -1.63
C THR A 124 19.51 9.46 -2.68
N ALA A 125 19.67 10.75 -2.26
CA ALA A 125 20.07 11.83 -3.13
C ALA A 125 21.48 11.63 -3.74
N ALA A 126 22.43 11.07 -2.98
CA ALA A 126 23.78 10.78 -3.48
C ALA A 126 23.80 9.72 -4.59
N TRP A 127 22.85 8.79 -4.60
CA TRP A 127 22.64 7.82 -5.66
C TRP A 127 21.94 8.40 -6.90
N GLY A 128 21.06 9.40 -6.75
CA GLY A 128 20.37 10.10 -7.82
C GLY A 128 19.47 9.23 -8.68
N PHE A 129 18.71 8.30 -8.09
CA PHE A 129 17.91 7.31 -8.82
C PHE A 129 16.92 7.91 -9.82
N GLU A 130 16.43 9.11 -9.59
CA GLU A 130 15.46 9.83 -10.45
C GLU A 130 16.15 10.63 -11.58
N GLU A 131 17.43 10.97 -11.42
CA GLU A 131 18.19 11.81 -12.34
C GLU A 131 19.12 11.03 -13.28
N GLY A 132 18.90 9.71 -13.40
CA GLY A 132 19.71 8.83 -14.23
C GLY A 132 20.85 8.13 -13.48
N GLY A 133 21.00 8.41 -12.21
CA GLY A 133 21.81 7.68 -11.25
C GLY A 133 23.32 7.78 -11.42
N SER A 134 24.06 7.72 -10.32
CA SER A 134 25.51 7.59 -10.31
C SER A 134 25.97 6.80 -9.07
N VAL A 135 27.01 5.99 -9.22
CA VAL A 135 27.58 5.28 -8.07
C VAL A 135 28.38 6.26 -7.21
N PRO A 136 27.92 6.54 -5.96
CA PRO A 136 28.63 7.49 -5.09
C PRO A 136 29.98 6.93 -4.63
N THR A 137 30.93 7.82 -4.34
CA THR A 137 32.19 7.40 -3.72
C THR A 137 31.94 6.93 -2.28
N PRO A 138 32.75 5.99 -1.73
CA PRO A 138 32.61 5.57 -0.34
C PRO A 138 32.64 6.73 0.67
N ALA A 139 33.49 7.74 0.44
CA ALA A 139 33.56 8.92 1.30
C ALA A 139 32.30 9.80 1.21
N GLY A 140 31.74 9.95 0.00
CA GLY A 140 30.48 10.67 -0.22
C GLY A 140 29.30 9.98 0.46
N LEU A 141 29.24 8.63 0.35
CA LEU A 141 28.17 7.86 0.98
C LEU A 141 28.23 7.91 2.51
N ASN A 142 29.45 7.76 3.10
CA ASN A 142 29.62 7.91 4.55
C ASN A 142 29.21 9.30 5.05
N SER A 143 29.51 10.37 4.28
CA SER A 143 29.08 11.72 4.61
C SER A 143 27.54 11.84 4.54
N ALA A 144 26.92 11.23 3.53
CA ALA A 144 25.48 11.24 3.34
C ALA A 144 24.73 10.49 4.47
N LEU A 145 25.26 9.33 4.91
CA LEU A 145 24.69 8.59 6.05
C LEU A 145 24.78 9.36 7.38
N ALA A 146 25.74 10.28 7.53
CA ALA A 146 25.90 11.11 8.71
C ALA A 146 25.09 12.43 8.65
N ASP A 147 24.40 12.70 7.57
CA ASP A 147 23.70 13.98 7.33
C ASP A 147 22.46 14.17 8.22
N GLY A 148 21.74 13.11 8.52
CA GLY A 148 20.60 13.11 9.44
C GLY A 148 19.28 13.63 8.86
N ARG A 149 19.19 13.93 7.55
CA ARG A 149 17.95 14.32 6.88
C ARG A 149 16.98 13.17 6.73
N TRP A 150 15.70 13.50 6.80
CA TRP A 150 14.59 12.57 6.87
C TRP A 150 14.00 12.26 5.48
N ASP A 151 13.61 11.00 5.29
CA ASP A 151 12.84 10.50 4.16
C ASP A 151 11.90 9.41 4.67
N PHE A 152 10.61 9.70 4.71
CA PHE A 152 9.58 8.78 5.16
C PHE A 152 8.92 8.01 4.01
N GLY A 153 9.43 8.10 2.79
CA GLY A 153 8.83 7.52 1.59
C GLY A 153 8.63 6.00 1.63
N GLY A 154 9.40 5.27 2.47
CA GLY A 154 9.24 3.82 2.68
C GLY A 154 8.14 3.45 3.69
N ALA A 155 7.39 4.42 4.24
CA ALA A 155 6.33 4.22 5.23
C ALA A 155 5.10 5.11 4.98
N ALA A 156 5.28 6.24 4.29
CA ALA A 156 4.25 7.25 4.13
C ALA A 156 3.03 6.76 3.33
N LYS A 157 3.25 5.88 2.34
CA LYS A 157 2.13 5.32 1.56
C LYS A 157 1.23 4.43 2.41
N GLY A 158 1.82 3.56 3.22
CA GLY A 158 1.08 2.71 4.14
C GLY A 158 0.25 3.52 5.14
N LEU A 159 0.87 4.52 5.80
CA LEU A 159 0.18 5.44 6.71
C LEU A 159 -0.97 6.19 6.01
N ALA A 160 -0.75 6.66 4.80
CA ALA A 160 -1.77 7.38 4.05
C ALA A 160 -2.97 6.47 3.69
N LEU A 161 -2.72 5.20 3.38
CA LEU A 161 -3.79 4.23 3.15
C LEU A 161 -4.57 3.91 4.43
N ASP A 162 -3.91 3.86 5.60
CA ASP A 162 -4.57 3.69 6.89
C ASP A 162 -5.52 4.86 7.20
N GLU A 163 -5.04 6.11 7.04
CA GLU A 163 -5.87 7.29 7.27
C GLU A 163 -7.04 7.39 6.26
N ALA A 164 -6.80 7.02 5.01
CA ALA A 164 -7.85 6.95 4.00
C ALA A 164 -8.88 5.84 4.33
N GLY A 165 -8.42 4.67 4.75
CA GLY A 165 -9.28 3.58 5.21
C GLY A 165 -10.15 3.97 6.40
N ALA A 166 -9.56 4.67 7.38
CA ALA A 166 -10.29 5.22 8.53
C ALA A 166 -11.35 6.24 8.08
N ALA A 167 -11.01 7.17 7.18
CA ALA A 167 -11.97 8.16 6.67
C ALA A 167 -13.16 7.51 5.93
N LEU A 168 -12.92 6.40 5.20
CA LEU A 168 -13.99 5.63 4.57
C LEU A 168 -14.85 4.89 5.60
N GLY A 169 -14.22 4.13 6.52
CA GLY A 169 -14.91 3.30 7.52
C GLY A 169 -15.70 4.13 8.53
N ASP A 170 -15.12 5.20 9.06
CA ASP A 170 -15.76 6.08 10.05
C ASP A 170 -16.95 6.85 9.48
N SER A 171 -17.08 6.93 8.16
CA SER A 171 -18.22 7.55 7.51
C SER A 171 -19.57 6.87 7.84
N GLY A 172 -19.54 5.59 8.22
CA GLY A 172 -20.73 4.75 8.39
C GLY A 172 -21.52 4.51 7.09
N THR A 173 -20.97 4.96 5.94
CA THR A 173 -21.58 4.82 4.61
C THR A 173 -20.92 3.71 3.81
N ILE A 174 -19.59 3.55 3.94
CA ILE A 174 -18.79 2.55 3.23
C ILE A 174 -18.71 1.29 4.10
N GLY A 175 -19.24 0.17 3.60
CA GLY A 175 -19.21 -1.12 4.30
C GLY A 175 -17.96 -1.96 3.97
N ALA A 176 -17.39 -1.75 2.79
CA ALA A 176 -16.18 -2.43 2.34
C ALA A 176 -15.45 -1.57 1.30
N ALA A 177 -14.13 -1.58 1.30
CA ALA A 177 -13.34 -0.88 0.28
C ALA A 177 -11.99 -1.55 0.06
N LEU A 178 -11.42 -1.29 -1.12
CA LEU A 178 -10.03 -1.57 -1.46
C LEU A 178 -9.38 -0.26 -1.92
N ILE A 179 -8.24 0.06 -1.32
CA ILE A 179 -7.42 1.24 -1.62
C ILE A 179 -6.06 0.74 -2.07
N SER A 180 -5.56 1.18 -3.22
CA SER A 180 -4.27 0.74 -3.74
C SER A 180 -3.45 1.91 -4.26
N SER A 181 -2.20 2.01 -3.80
CA SER A 181 -1.18 2.94 -4.29
C SER A 181 -0.19 2.29 -5.27
N GLY A 182 -0.53 1.11 -5.79
CA GLY A 182 0.34 0.29 -6.62
C GLY A 182 1.25 -0.63 -5.80
N SER A 183 2.13 -0.10 -4.95
CA SER A 183 3.02 -0.92 -4.10
C SER A 183 2.36 -1.41 -2.82
N THR A 184 1.40 -0.67 -2.28
CA THR A 184 0.66 -1.01 -1.07
C THR A 184 -0.82 -1.01 -1.36
N THR A 185 -1.52 -2.06 -0.93
CA THR A 185 -2.97 -2.22 -1.06
C THR A 185 -3.55 -2.59 0.29
N LEU A 186 -4.57 -1.87 0.71
CA LEU A 186 -5.36 -2.12 1.89
C LEU A 186 -6.80 -2.42 1.46
N ALA A 187 -7.38 -3.49 1.98
CA ALA A 187 -8.82 -3.73 1.86
C ALA A 187 -9.42 -3.93 3.25
N PHE A 188 -10.65 -3.48 3.43
CA PHE A 188 -11.42 -3.73 4.65
C PHE A 188 -12.86 -4.10 4.34
N GLY A 189 -13.49 -4.82 5.27
CA GLY A 189 -14.85 -5.30 5.16
C GLY A 189 -15.04 -6.40 4.11
N GLU A 190 -16.21 -7.02 4.11
CA GLU A 190 -16.59 -8.06 3.16
C GLU A 190 -17.33 -7.46 1.97
N LYS A 191 -17.00 -7.89 0.75
CA LYS A 191 -17.74 -7.47 -0.45
C LYS A 191 -19.19 -7.94 -0.38
N PRO A 192 -20.15 -7.14 -0.87
CA PRO A 192 -21.59 -7.47 -0.82
C PRO A 192 -21.96 -8.79 -1.53
N ASP A 193 -21.18 -9.19 -2.55
CA ASP A 193 -21.37 -10.43 -3.30
C ASP A 193 -20.80 -11.67 -2.57
N GLY A 194 -20.08 -11.47 -1.45
CA GLY A 194 -19.41 -12.53 -0.69
C GLY A 194 -18.15 -13.10 -1.34
N GLU A 195 -17.75 -12.56 -2.52
CA GLU A 195 -16.52 -12.99 -3.17
C GLU A 195 -15.28 -12.41 -2.46
N PRO A 196 -14.15 -13.12 -2.42
CA PRO A 196 -12.94 -12.61 -1.79
C PRO A 196 -12.38 -11.39 -2.53
N TRP A 197 -11.66 -10.54 -1.81
CA TRP A 197 -10.73 -9.60 -2.41
C TRP A 197 -9.65 -10.38 -3.15
N ARG A 198 -9.24 -9.90 -4.32
CA ARG A 198 -8.18 -10.52 -5.12
C ARG A 198 -7.13 -9.47 -5.45
N ILE A 199 -5.92 -9.63 -4.90
CA ILE A 199 -4.82 -8.68 -5.05
C ILE A 199 -3.68 -9.42 -5.74
N GLY A 200 -3.36 -9.00 -6.98
CA GLY A 200 -2.28 -9.59 -7.76
C GLY A 200 -0.90 -9.10 -7.28
N ILE A 201 0.08 -9.99 -7.24
CA ILE A 201 1.49 -9.69 -6.98
C ILE A 201 2.23 -9.78 -8.32
N GLU A 202 2.82 -8.66 -8.74
CA GLU A 202 3.49 -8.52 -10.02
C GLU A 202 4.81 -9.31 -10.09
N ASP A 203 5.17 -9.78 -11.30
CA ASP A 203 6.51 -10.27 -11.59
C ASP A 203 7.49 -9.09 -11.63
N PRO A 204 8.59 -9.09 -10.83
CA PRO A 204 9.54 -7.99 -10.78
C PRO A 204 10.37 -7.80 -12.09
N ARG A 205 10.17 -8.64 -13.09
CA ARG A 205 10.83 -8.54 -14.42
C ARG A 205 9.84 -8.38 -15.57
N ASP A 206 8.57 -8.66 -15.33
CA ASP A 206 7.46 -8.41 -16.26
C ASP A 206 6.23 -7.93 -15.48
N THR A 207 6.14 -6.63 -15.22
CA THR A 207 5.05 -6.02 -14.44
C THR A 207 3.65 -6.18 -15.08
N SER A 208 3.58 -6.72 -16.30
CA SER A 208 2.31 -7.11 -16.92
C SER A 208 1.85 -8.52 -16.51
N ALA A 209 2.72 -9.30 -15.86
CA ALA A 209 2.44 -10.64 -15.37
C ALA A 209 2.22 -10.64 -13.85
N VAL A 210 1.40 -11.58 -13.38
CA VAL A 210 1.12 -11.84 -11.97
C VAL A 210 1.76 -13.17 -11.60
N ILE A 211 2.55 -13.21 -10.52
CA ILE A 211 3.21 -14.44 -10.02
C ILE A 211 2.43 -15.11 -8.91
N ALA A 212 1.63 -14.33 -8.18
CA ALA A 212 0.75 -14.84 -7.12
C ALA A 212 -0.45 -13.92 -6.96
N THR A 213 -1.55 -14.45 -6.42
CA THR A 213 -2.74 -13.70 -6.05
C THR A 213 -3.02 -13.90 -4.57
N VAL A 214 -3.22 -12.81 -3.82
CA VAL A 214 -3.77 -12.86 -2.47
C VAL A 214 -5.29 -12.86 -2.57
N GLU A 215 -5.93 -13.86 -1.97
CA GLU A 215 -7.38 -13.92 -1.79
C GLU A 215 -7.72 -13.72 -0.32
N ALA A 216 -8.60 -12.78 0.00
CA ALA A 216 -8.96 -12.44 1.37
C ALA A 216 -10.46 -12.16 1.53
N THR A 217 -11.03 -12.60 2.65
CA THR A 217 -12.37 -12.23 3.11
C THR A 217 -12.21 -11.35 4.35
N GLY A 218 -12.60 -10.07 4.23
CA GLY A 218 -12.38 -9.09 5.31
C GLY A 218 -11.08 -8.27 5.15
N ASP A 219 -10.54 -7.83 6.27
CA ASP A 219 -9.44 -6.90 6.31
C ASP A 219 -8.10 -7.56 5.91
N ILE A 220 -7.35 -6.88 5.06
CA ILE A 220 -6.07 -7.37 4.57
C ILE A 220 -5.20 -6.21 4.07
N THR A 221 -3.91 -6.31 4.30
CA THR A 221 -2.91 -5.42 3.72
C THR A 221 -1.86 -6.24 2.96
N VAL A 222 -1.49 -5.73 1.79
CA VAL A 222 -0.46 -6.31 0.91
C VAL A 222 0.48 -5.20 0.50
N SER A 223 1.77 -5.30 0.85
CA SER A 223 2.77 -4.30 0.49
C SER A 223 3.99 -4.96 -0.15
N THR A 224 4.49 -4.38 -1.24
CA THR A 224 5.61 -4.90 -2.02
C THR A 224 6.73 -3.88 -2.14
N SER A 225 7.95 -4.28 -1.77
CA SER A 225 9.20 -3.60 -2.10
C SER A 225 9.98 -4.37 -3.16
N GLY A 226 10.63 -3.64 -4.10
CA GLY A 226 11.33 -4.28 -5.20
C GLY A 226 12.43 -3.44 -5.83
N ASP A 227 13.37 -4.12 -6.50
CA ASP A 227 14.54 -3.55 -7.17
C ASP A 227 14.21 -2.93 -8.54
N TYR A 228 12.93 -2.94 -8.95
CA TYR A 228 12.47 -2.59 -10.30
C TYR A 228 11.69 -1.26 -10.35
N GLN A 229 11.33 -0.67 -9.22
CA GLN A 229 10.54 0.57 -9.18
C GLN A 229 11.37 1.81 -9.55
N ARG A 230 12.48 2.06 -8.83
CA ARG A 230 13.42 3.15 -9.08
C ARG A 230 14.84 2.58 -9.08
N TYR A 231 15.50 2.57 -10.23
CA TYR A 231 16.85 2.00 -10.39
C TYR A 231 17.57 2.60 -11.59
N PHE A 232 18.88 2.40 -11.62
CA PHE A 232 19.69 2.55 -12.84
C PHE A 232 20.64 1.36 -12.97
N GLU A 233 21.19 1.17 -14.17
CA GLU A 233 22.20 0.13 -14.42
C GLU A 233 23.54 0.76 -14.76
N HIS A 234 24.59 0.32 -14.08
CA HIS A 234 25.98 0.70 -14.34
C HIS A 234 26.86 -0.54 -14.31
N ASP A 235 27.72 -0.73 -15.34
CA ASP A 235 28.55 -1.92 -15.52
C ASP A 235 27.79 -3.26 -15.40
N ARG A 236 26.55 -3.32 -15.89
CA ARG A 236 25.62 -4.47 -15.82
C ARG A 236 25.19 -4.85 -14.40
N ILE A 237 25.36 -3.94 -13.46
CA ILE A 237 24.86 -4.06 -12.09
C ILE A 237 23.66 -3.10 -11.96
N ARG A 238 22.56 -3.60 -11.43
CA ARG A 238 21.39 -2.80 -11.08
C ARG A 238 21.59 -2.19 -9.70
N TYR A 239 21.39 -0.88 -9.60
CA TYR A 239 21.39 -0.12 -8.36
C TYR A 239 19.99 0.43 -8.17
N HIS A 240 19.34 0.08 -7.10
CA HIS A 240 17.95 0.45 -6.79
C HIS A 240 17.83 1.23 -5.48
N HIS A 241 16.70 1.88 -5.28
CA HIS A 241 16.47 2.85 -4.20
C HIS A 241 16.29 2.26 -2.80
N VAL A 242 16.09 0.95 -2.66
CA VAL A 242 15.96 0.31 -1.35
C VAL A 242 17.37 0.11 -0.79
N LEU A 243 17.75 0.98 0.15
CA LEU A 243 19.11 1.03 0.71
C LEU A 243 19.18 0.33 2.07
N ASP A 244 20.26 -0.38 2.30
CA ASP A 244 20.67 -0.84 3.63
C ASP A 244 21.07 0.39 4.48
N PRO A 245 20.42 0.65 5.62
CA PRO A 245 20.66 1.86 6.41
C PRO A 245 22.04 1.91 7.06
N VAL A 246 22.73 0.79 7.19
CA VAL A 246 24.09 0.72 7.80
C VAL A 246 25.15 1.09 6.76
N SER A 247 25.05 0.53 5.56
CA SER A 247 26.06 0.71 4.50
C SER A 247 25.70 1.82 3.51
N GLY A 248 24.42 2.21 3.39
CA GLY A 248 23.89 3.11 2.35
C GLY A 248 23.93 2.51 0.95
N LEU A 249 24.24 1.24 0.80
CA LEU A 249 24.26 0.54 -0.48
C LEU A 249 22.87 -0.05 -0.78
N PRO A 250 22.50 -0.22 -2.07
CA PRO A 250 21.32 -0.99 -2.44
C PRO A 250 21.37 -2.40 -1.86
N ALA A 251 20.31 -2.82 -1.20
CA ALA A 251 20.16 -4.16 -0.65
C ALA A 251 20.32 -5.25 -1.72
N ARG A 252 20.64 -6.47 -1.34
CA ARG A 252 20.89 -7.58 -2.26
C ARG A 252 20.20 -8.85 -1.80
N GLY A 253 20.03 -9.81 -2.72
CA GLY A 253 19.47 -11.12 -2.44
C GLY A 253 18.01 -11.27 -2.87
N LEU A 254 17.33 -10.16 -3.12
CA LEU A 254 15.91 -10.16 -3.55
C LEU A 254 15.67 -9.22 -4.73
N ARG A 255 14.76 -9.60 -5.63
CA ARG A 255 14.16 -8.76 -6.66
C ARG A 255 12.89 -8.08 -6.16
N SER A 256 12.08 -8.82 -5.39
CA SER A 256 10.89 -8.29 -4.72
C SER A 256 10.59 -9.08 -3.45
N LEU A 257 9.95 -8.41 -2.51
CA LEU A 257 9.38 -8.99 -1.31
C LEU A 257 8.01 -8.36 -1.07
N THR A 258 6.99 -9.21 -0.95
CA THR A 258 5.62 -8.83 -0.59
C THR A 258 5.30 -9.35 0.79
N VAL A 259 4.80 -8.46 1.66
CA VAL A 259 4.22 -8.80 2.96
C VAL A 259 2.71 -8.88 2.81
N VAL A 260 2.11 -9.90 3.41
CA VAL A 260 0.66 -10.15 3.43
C VAL A 260 0.22 -10.37 4.87
N GLY A 261 -0.77 -9.64 5.35
CA GLY A 261 -1.27 -9.78 6.71
C GLY A 261 -2.47 -8.90 7.02
N ASP A 262 -3.19 -9.23 8.07
CA ASP A 262 -4.18 -8.35 8.71
C ASP A 262 -3.44 -7.45 9.71
N ILE A 263 -2.71 -6.50 9.14
CA ILE A 263 -1.90 -5.50 9.86
C ILE A 263 -2.15 -4.11 9.26
N SER A 264 -1.69 -3.06 9.95
CA SER A 264 -1.81 -1.70 9.41
C SER A 264 -1.06 -1.51 8.09
N GLY A 265 -1.51 -0.58 7.25
CA GLY A 265 -0.81 -0.19 6.03
C GLY A 265 0.60 0.33 6.35
N LEU A 266 0.73 1.11 7.43
CA LEU A 266 2.01 1.61 7.94
C LEU A 266 2.99 0.47 8.25
N ASP A 267 2.56 -0.51 9.05
CA ASP A 267 3.41 -1.65 9.42
C ASP A 267 3.79 -2.48 8.19
N SER A 268 2.82 -2.72 7.29
CA SER A 268 3.05 -3.48 6.06
C SER A 268 4.06 -2.80 5.12
N ASP A 269 3.98 -1.46 4.94
CA ASP A 269 4.90 -0.69 4.09
C ASP A 269 6.32 -0.68 4.68
N ILE A 270 6.45 -0.45 6.01
CA ILE A 270 7.73 -0.55 6.72
C ILE A 270 8.31 -1.96 6.58
N LEU A 271 7.52 -3.01 6.85
CA LEU A 271 7.98 -4.39 6.84
C LEU A 271 8.39 -4.85 5.45
N SER A 272 7.68 -4.47 4.39
CA SER A 272 8.07 -4.85 3.03
C SER A 272 9.47 -4.33 2.69
N THR A 273 9.80 -3.11 3.11
CA THR A 273 11.11 -2.49 2.90
C THR A 273 12.18 -3.08 3.83
N ALA A 274 11.88 -3.18 5.12
CA ALA A 274 12.81 -3.72 6.14
C ALA A 274 13.20 -5.17 5.83
N LEU A 275 12.23 -6.02 5.55
CA LEU A 275 12.47 -7.44 5.28
C LEU A 275 13.15 -7.67 3.91
N PHE A 276 12.93 -6.78 2.93
CA PHE A 276 13.70 -6.79 1.70
C PHE A 276 15.18 -6.50 1.97
N VAL A 277 15.50 -5.55 2.85
CA VAL A 277 16.87 -5.23 3.28
C VAL A 277 17.48 -6.37 4.11
N ALA A 278 16.71 -6.96 5.02
CA ALA A 278 17.15 -8.08 5.86
C ALA A 278 17.55 -9.33 5.05
N GLY A 279 16.96 -9.46 3.85
CA GLY A 279 17.20 -10.60 2.95
C GLY A 279 16.33 -11.82 3.27
N PRO A 280 16.39 -12.84 2.39
CA PRO A 280 15.36 -13.88 2.36
C PRO A 280 15.26 -14.72 3.65
N ASP A 281 16.37 -15.08 4.28
CA ASP A 281 16.36 -15.98 5.44
C ASP A 281 15.84 -15.26 6.69
N ALA A 282 16.26 -14.02 6.92
CA ALA A 282 15.78 -13.20 8.03
C ALA A 282 14.30 -12.84 7.84
N ALA A 283 13.88 -12.50 6.62
CA ALA A 283 12.50 -12.23 6.30
C ALA A 283 11.57 -13.42 6.59
N ILE A 284 11.97 -14.64 6.20
CA ILE A 284 11.19 -15.87 6.47
C ILE A 284 11.10 -16.15 7.97
N ALA A 285 12.20 -15.96 8.71
CA ALA A 285 12.21 -16.13 10.17
C ALA A 285 11.24 -15.15 10.84
N TYR A 286 11.36 -13.87 10.50
CA TYR A 286 10.49 -12.81 11.01
C TYR A 286 9.01 -13.09 10.73
N ALA A 287 8.67 -13.45 9.49
CA ALA A 287 7.28 -13.75 9.13
C ALA A 287 6.70 -14.94 9.91
N GLY A 288 7.51 -15.96 10.18
CA GLY A 288 7.10 -17.11 10.99
C GLY A 288 6.83 -16.75 12.47
N GLU A 289 7.55 -15.78 13.02
CA GLU A 289 7.37 -15.30 14.39
C GLU A 289 6.17 -14.35 14.54
N HIS A 290 5.83 -13.63 13.46
CA HIS A 290 4.78 -12.59 13.46
C HIS A 290 3.52 -12.97 12.68
N GLU A 291 3.36 -14.26 12.30
CA GLU A 291 2.18 -14.78 11.61
C GLU A 291 1.85 -14.07 10.29
N LEU A 292 2.88 -13.66 9.53
CA LEU A 292 2.75 -12.98 8.24
C LEU A 292 2.91 -13.96 7.07
N GLY A 293 2.27 -13.65 5.95
CA GLY A 293 2.55 -14.25 4.67
C GLY A 293 3.62 -13.46 3.91
N LEU A 294 4.46 -14.18 3.13
CA LEU A 294 5.43 -13.55 2.24
C LEU A 294 5.38 -14.15 0.84
N VAL A 295 5.62 -13.31 -0.16
CA VAL A 295 6.03 -13.73 -1.51
C VAL A 295 7.37 -13.07 -1.80
N LEU A 296 8.42 -13.89 -1.98
CA LEU A 296 9.77 -13.43 -2.25
C LEU A 296 10.20 -13.90 -3.63
N VAL A 297 10.85 -13.02 -4.39
CA VAL A 297 11.57 -13.39 -5.63
C VAL A 297 13.04 -13.07 -5.41
N ASP A 298 13.89 -14.10 -5.43
CA ASP A 298 15.34 -13.94 -5.20
C ASP A 298 16.09 -13.44 -6.46
N ASP A 299 17.39 -13.16 -6.31
CA ASP A 299 18.24 -12.66 -7.40
C ASP A 299 18.33 -13.62 -8.60
N GLU A 300 18.10 -14.91 -8.38
CA GLU A 300 18.04 -15.92 -9.45
C GLU A 300 16.64 -16.01 -10.09
N GLY A 301 15.64 -15.31 -9.55
CA GLY A 301 14.26 -15.30 -10.04
C GLY A 301 13.41 -16.46 -9.52
N ARG A 302 13.84 -17.12 -8.45
CA ARG A 302 13.04 -18.18 -7.82
C ARG A 302 12.03 -17.54 -6.87
N THR A 303 10.78 -17.90 -7.03
CA THR A 303 9.70 -17.48 -6.13
C THR A 303 9.61 -18.41 -4.94
N ARG A 304 9.57 -17.84 -3.72
CA ARG A 304 9.29 -18.54 -2.47
C ARG A 304 8.08 -17.92 -1.81
N ILE A 305 7.20 -18.76 -1.25
CA ILE A 305 6.03 -18.32 -0.50
C ILE A 305 6.13 -18.83 0.93
N VAL A 306 5.92 -17.91 1.88
CA VAL A 306 5.60 -18.23 3.25
C VAL A 306 4.09 -18.10 3.37
N PRO A 307 3.33 -19.18 3.58
CA PRO A 307 1.89 -19.08 3.78
C PRO A 307 1.60 -18.38 5.11
N GLY A 308 0.47 -17.70 5.20
CA GLY A 308 0.01 -17.15 6.47
C GLY A 308 -0.37 -18.22 7.50
N PRO A 309 -0.81 -17.79 8.69
CA PRO A 309 -1.19 -18.69 9.75
C PRO A 309 -2.39 -19.57 9.36
N GLN A 310 -2.47 -20.76 9.96
CA GLN A 310 -3.61 -21.64 9.72
C GLN A 310 -4.92 -20.99 10.20
N GLY A 311 -5.91 -20.97 9.32
CA GLY A 311 -7.22 -20.37 9.61
C GLY A 311 -7.29 -18.87 9.41
N ALA A 312 -6.28 -18.25 8.79
CA ALA A 312 -6.36 -16.88 8.31
C ALA A 312 -7.56 -16.69 7.37
N SER A 313 -8.13 -15.50 7.38
CA SER A 313 -9.17 -15.06 6.44
C SER A 313 -8.65 -14.83 5.02
N TRP A 314 -7.38 -15.14 4.76
CA TRP A 314 -6.69 -14.92 3.50
C TRP A 314 -5.74 -16.07 3.15
N SER A 315 -5.41 -16.16 1.88
CA SER A 315 -4.46 -17.13 1.33
C SER A 315 -3.67 -16.54 0.16
N ILE A 316 -2.51 -17.15 -0.13
CA ILE A 316 -1.66 -16.80 -1.27
C ILE A 316 -1.74 -17.94 -2.28
N VAL A 317 -2.18 -17.65 -3.51
CA VAL A 317 -2.32 -18.59 -4.61
C VAL A 317 -1.24 -18.32 -5.65
N ILE A 318 -0.46 -19.34 -6.02
CA ILE A 318 0.58 -19.23 -7.07
C ILE A 318 -0.10 -19.30 -8.43
N GLU A 319 0.19 -18.35 -9.32
CA GLU A 319 -0.30 -18.41 -10.69
C GLU A 319 0.47 -19.47 -11.50
N GLY A 320 -0.26 -20.34 -12.20
CA GLY A 320 0.33 -21.36 -13.09
C GLY A 320 0.89 -22.62 -12.39
N ALA A 321 0.57 -22.86 -11.14
CA ALA A 321 0.85 -24.12 -10.43
C ALA A 321 -0.33 -25.10 -10.64
N ASP A 322 -0.44 -25.68 -11.85
CA ASP A 322 -1.30 -26.82 -12.16
C ASP A 322 -0.51 -28.14 -12.16
#